data_d74b6fa67cbf295f7fd421fb11c43307
#
_entry.id   d74b6fa67cbf295f7fd421fb11c43307
#
_cell.length_a   1.000
_cell.length_b   1.000
_cell.length_c   1.000
_cell.angle_alpha   90.00
_cell.angle_beta   90.00
_cell.angle_gamma   90.00
#
_symmetry.space_group_name_H-M   'P 1'
#
loop_
_entity.id
_entity.type
_entity.pdbx_description
1 polymer ?
#
loop_
_entity_poly.entity_id
_entity_poly.type
_entity_poly.pdbx_seq_one_letter_code
_entity_poly.pdbx_strand_id
1 'polypeptide(L)'
;MIAVTPLNLKALEASAADLAFFAYEDAGITGAKALPATVKTALAAKLKAESFKGGAKEIARVDLEIFGKARRVFVAGLGKRKGAGAESFRRAAGTLLGAVRGKRETLAVICSENAAAVAEGLTLASYKYEEYKKGDEDKLTAVHLVIQDAASRVGVEKICAKAALYAEAVFLSRDLVNRAPSDKAPQTLADLAETFKGTGVTVDVIDAAKAAELGMGALLGVGRGATQPPVMVHMVFKPKAKTKKRVALVGKGITFDSGGLSLKPAASMEDMKCDMAGAASVLAVFKVIARLQPKAEVHGIFAAAFNMPGPDAYKPGDVLKAMNGKTIEVWNTDAEGRLVLADALCLAAQQEPQMILNMATLTGAVVVALGSKVAGVMGNDRRVIASVLAAGKRADEAYCELPLVEDYKEHIKGNIAELLNISKVRGEAGSIIGGLFLQEFVNDIPWAHLDIAGTAFAGGDYNSYTPKGGTGAPVRTLLEWLGAL
;
A
#
# COMPACT_ATOMS: atom_id res chain seq x y z
N MET A 1 -0.63 -15.09 -8.52
CA MET A 1 -1.56 -14.05 -9.06
C MET A 1 -2.39 -14.64 -10.18
N ILE A 2 -3.72 -14.53 -10.11
CA ILE A 2 -4.62 -14.99 -11.20
C ILE A 2 -4.60 -13.93 -12.30
N ALA A 3 -4.41 -14.38 -13.56
CA ALA A 3 -4.42 -13.49 -14.70
C ALA A 3 -5.85 -13.02 -15.04
N VAL A 4 -6.06 -11.70 -15.08
CA VAL A 4 -7.28 -11.09 -15.60
C VAL A 4 -7.03 -10.64 -17.03
N THR A 5 -7.72 -11.24 -18.00
CA THR A 5 -7.50 -11.01 -19.43
C THR A 5 -8.79 -10.56 -20.14
N PRO A 6 -8.69 -9.77 -21.22
CA PRO A 6 -9.87 -9.37 -21.96
C PRO A 6 -10.46 -10.56 -22.77
N LEU A 7 -11.78 -10.62 -22.86
CA LEU A 7 -12.50 -11.55 -23.71
C LEU A 7 -13.65 -10.82 -24.43
N ASN A 8 -13.85 -11.07 -25.73
CA ASN A 8 -15.00 -10.53 -26.45
C ASN A 8 -16.21 -11.49 -26.36
N LEU A 9 -17.41 -10.97 -26.63
CA LEU A 9 -18.66 -11.73 -26.54
C LEU A 9 -18.66 -12.98 -27.44
N LYS A 10 -18.16 -12.89 -28.66
CA LYS A 10 -18.12 -14.03 -29.59
C LYS A 10 -17.25 -15.17 -29.08
N ALA A 11 -16.08 -14.83 -28.49
CA ALA A 11 -15.21 -15.80 -27.86
C ALA A 11 -15.82 -16.36 -26.57
N LEU A 12 -16.59 -15.55 -25.83
CA LEU A 12 -17.35 -16.00 -24.66
C LEU A 12 -18.39 -17.06 -25.03
N GLU A 13 -19.14 -16.88 -26.11
CA GLU A 13 -20.13 -17.85 -26.60
C GLU A 13 -19.48 -19.21 -26.89
N ALA A 14 -18.29 -19.20 -27.50
CA ALA A 14 -17.52 -20.41 -27.79
C ALA A 14 -16.90 -21.07 -26.55
N SER A 15 -16.59 -20.29 -25.48
CA SER A 15 -15.93 -20.78 -24.28
C SER A 15 -16.81 -21.68 -23.41
N ALA A 16 -16.19 -22.40 -22.46
CA ALA A 16 -16.88 -23.14 -21.40
C ALA A 16 -16.84 -22.42 -20.04
N ALA A 17 -16.40 -21.16 -20.00
CA ALA A 17 -16.28 -20.40 -18.78
C ALA A 17 -17.62 -20.23 -18.04
N ASP A 18 -17.60 -20.31 -16.73
CA ASP A 18 -18.71 -19.87 -15.89
C ASP A 18 -18.85 -18.34 -16.01
N LEU A 19 -20.05 -17.81 -15.76
CA LEU A 19 -20.33 -16.39 -15.93
C LEU A 19 -20.48 -15.67 -14.59
N ALA A 20 -20.12 -14.39 -14.55
CA ALA A 20 -20.41 -13.55 -13.42
C ALA A 20 -20.92 -12.17 -13.83
N PHE A 21 -21.83 -11.64 -13.02
CA PHE A 21 -22.46 -10.34 -13.16
C PHE A 21 -22.46 -9.61 -11.83
N PHE A 22 -22.80 -8.33 -11.90
CA PHE A 22 -23.06 -7.50 -10.72
C PHE A 22 -24.52 -7.07 -10.69
N ALA A 23 -25.09 -6.82 -9.51
CA ALA A 23 -26.46 -6.36 -9.37
C ALA A 23 -26.58 -5.31 -8.26
N TYR A 24 -27.42 -4.31 -8.51
CA TYR A 24 -27.87 -3.37 -7.48
C TYR A 24 -29.14 -3.87 -6.79
N GLU A 25 -29.35 -3.46 -5.55
CA GLU A 25 -30.60 -3.74 -4.82
C GLU A 25 -31.82 -3.11 -5.50
N ASP A 26 -31.66 -1.90 -6.02
CA ASP A 26 -32.73 -1.04 -6.55
C ASP A 26 -32.72 -0.87 -8.07
N ALA A 27 -31.74 -1.45 -8.79
CA ALA A 27 -31.63 -1.31 -10.24
C ALA A 27 -31.34 -2.61 -10.99
N GLY A 28 -31.30 -3.75 -10.27
CA GLY A 28 -31.14 -5.08 -10.86
C GLY A 28 -29.74 -5.36 -11.43
N ILE A 29 -29.64 -6.33 -12.34
CA ILE A 29 -28.38 -6.86 -12.86
C ILE A 29 -27.77 -5.90 -13.88
N THR A 30 -26.49 -5.55 -13.67
CA THR A 30 -25.71 -4.77 -14.65
C THR A 30 -25.12 -5.71 -15.71
N GLY A 31 -24.93 -5.22 -16.94
CA GLY A 31 -24.32 -6.03 -18.00
C GLY A 31 -25.19 -7.14 -18.58
N ALA A 32 -26.42 -7.31 -18.10
CA ALA A 32 -27.32 -8.35 -18.61
C ALA A 32 -27.76 -8.17 -20.10
N LYS A 33 -27.46 -7.01 -20.69
CA LYS A 33 -27.75 -6.77 -22.13
C LYS A 33 -27.09 -7.80 -23.06
N ALA A 34 -25.97 -8.42 -22.65
CA ALA A 34 -25.28 -9.48 -23.38
C ALA A 34 -26.07 -10.78 -23.46
N LEU A 35 -27.09 -10.98 -22.62
CA LEU A 35 -27.83 -12.20 -22.55
C LEU A 35 -29.11 -12.14 -23.41
N PRO A 36 -29.55 -13.26 -24.04
CA PRO A 36 -30.85 -13.37 -24.66
C PRO A 36 -31.98 -13.03 -23.67
N ALA A 37 -33.12 -12.52 -24.17
CA ALA A 37 -34.25 -12.13 -23.33
C ALA A 37 -34.76 -13.27 -22.44
N THR A 38 -34.86 -14.48 -23.01
CA THR A 38 -35.27 -15.69 -22.29
C THR A 38 -34.33 -16.02 -21.12
N VAL A 39 -33.03 -15.89 -21.32
CA VAL A 39 -32.01 -16.12 -20.26
C VAL A 39 -32.11 -15.08 -19.18
N LYS A 40 -32.34 -13.80 -19.52
CA LYS A 40 -32.55 -12.72 -18.52
C LYS A 40 -33.74 -13.04 -17.61
N THR A 41 -34.87 -13.44 -18.20
CA THR A 41 -36.08 -13.79 -17.45
C THR A 41 -35.81 -14.98 -16.52
N ALA A 42 -35.17 -16.04 -17.03
CA ALA A 42 -34.81 -17.21 -16.23
C ALA A 42 -33.84 -16.87 -15.09
N LEU A 43 -32.82 -16.03 -15.37
CA LEU A 43 -31.86 -15.57 -14.34
C LEU A 43 -32.58 -14.79 -13.24
N ALA A 44 -33.44 -13.84 -13.60
CA ALA A 44 -34.19 -13.04 -12.63
C ALA A 44 -35.11 -13.91 -11.76
N ALA A 45 -35.79 -14.89 -12.34
CA ALA A 45 -36.65 -15.81 -11.62
C ALA A 45 -35.87 -16.68 -10.61
N LYS A 46 -34.69 -17.20 -11.01
CA LYS A 46 -33.85 -17.99 -10.13
C LYS A 46 -33.23 -17.15 -9.01
N LEU A 47 -32.80 -15.94 -9.28
CA LEU A 47 -32.28 -15.03 -8.25
C LEU A 47 -33.36 -14.69 -7.21
N LYS A 48 -34.60 -14.50 -7.65
CA LYS A 48 -35.73 -14.31 -6.75
C LYS A 48 -36.00 -15.55 -5.88
N ALA A 49 -35.92 -16.76 -6.46
CA ALA A 49 -36.07 -18.02 -5.72
C ALA A 49 -34.95 -18.20 -4.66
N GLU A 50 -33.74 -17.78 -4.96
CA GLU A 50 -32.61 -17.75 -4.01
C GLU A 50 -32.69 -16.60 -3.00
N SER A 51 -33.76 -15.80 -3.01
CA SER A 51 -33.93 -14.61 -2.15
C SER A 51 -32.81 -13.57 -2.28
N PHE A 52 -32.09 -13.57 -3.41
CA PHE A 52 -31.02 -12.61 -3.67
C PHE A 52 -31.57 -11.19 -3.87
N LYS A 53 -31.04 -10.25 -3.11
CA LYS A 53 -31.49 -8.84 -3.12
C LYS A 53 -30.49 -7.89 -3.79
N GLY A 54 -29.26 -8.32 -4.06
CA GLY A 54 -28.20 -7.47 -4.60
C GLY A 54 -27.49 -6.64 -3.54
N GLY A 55 -27.64 -6.98 -2.26
CA GLY A 55 -26.97 -6.33 -1.14
C GLY A 55 -25.45 -6.43 -1.22
N ALA A 56 -24.74 -5.44 -0.67
CA ALA A 56 -23.27 -5.46 -0.60
C ALA A 56 -22.79 -6.74 0.12
N LYS A 57 -21.78 -7.43 -0.47
CA LYS A 57 -21.23 -8.73 -0.07
C LYS A 57 -22.12 -9.95 -0.35
N GLU A 58 -23.33 -9.75 -0.83
CA GLU A 58 -24.22 -10.85 -1.19
C GLU A 58 -23.77 -11.50 -2.51
N ILE A 59 -23.80 -12.83 -2.58
CA ILE A 59 -23.47 -13.62 -3.77
C ILE A 59 -24.58 -14.64 -4.00
N ALA A 60 -25.17 -14.63 -5.19
CA ALA A 60 -26.02 -15.73 -5.66
C ALA A 60 -25.27 -16.59 -6.66
N ARG A 61 -25.63 -17.87 -6.69
CA ARG A 61 -25.17 -18.84 -7.67
C ARG A 61 -26.36 -19.60 -8.23
N VAL A 62 -26.53 -19.57 -9.55
CA VAL A 62 -27.57 -20.29 -10.25
C VAL A 62 -27.01 -21.03 -11.47
N ASP A 63 -27.62 -22.17 -11.83
CA ASP A 63 -27.24 -22.94 -13.01
C ASP A 63 -28.24 -22.64 -14.12
N LEU A 64 -27.76 -22.26 -15.32
CA LEU A 64 -28.54 -21.89 -16.50
C LEU A 64 -27.92 -22.45 -17.77
N GLU A 65 -28.74 -22.75 -18.75
CA GLU A 65 -28.27 -22.96 -20.11
C GLU A 65 -28.12 -21.61 -20.82
N ILE A 66 -26.90 -21.30 -21.28
CA ILE A 66 -26.57 -20.04 -21.94
C ILE A 66 -25.68 -20.35 -23.15
N PHE A 67 -26.10 -19.88 -24.32
CA PHE A 67 -25.43 -20.16 -25.61
C PHE A 67 -25.32 -21.69 -25.88
N GLY A 68 -26.36 -22.47 -25.55
CA GLY A 68 -26.39 -23.92 -25.75
C GLY A 68 -25.50 -24.72 -24.81
N LYS A 69 -25.01 -24.12 -23.70
CA LYS A 69 -24.12 -24.75 -22.71
C LYS A 69 -24.66 -24.56 -21.31
N ALA A 70 -24.59 -25.60 -20.49
CA ALA A 70 -24.85 -25.51 -19.06
C ALA A 70 -23.73 -24.71 -18.39
N ARG A 71 -24.06 -23.61 -17.75
CA ARG A 71 -23.12 -22.71 -17.06
C ARG A 71 -23.59 -22.39 -15.67
N ARG A 72 -22.63 -22.23 -14.75
CA ARG A 72 -22.88 -21.54 -13.48
C ARG A 72 -22.82 -20.05 -13.71
N VAL A 73 -23.78 -19.36 -13.14
CA VAL A 73 -23.88 -17.91 -13.17
C VAL A 73 -23.78 -17.42 -11.73
N PHE A 74 -22.80 -16.59 -11.49
CA PHE A 74 -22.61 -15.90 -10.22
C PHE A 74 -23.09 -14.46 -10.35
N VAL A 75 -23.79 -13.95 -9.32
CA VAL A 75 -24.18 -12.55 -9.26
C VAL A 75 -23.72 -11.96 -7.94
N ALA A 76 -22.87 -10.92 -8.02
CA ALA A 76 -22.36 -10.22 -6.84
C ALA A 76 -23.14 -8.93 -6.60
N GLY A 77 -23.58 -8.72 -5.36
CA GLY A 77 -24.33 -7.56 -4.94
C GLY A 77 -23.44 -6.32 -4.76
N LEU A 78 -23.95 -5.18 -5.23
CA LEU A 78 -23.31 -3.85 -5.16
C LEU A 78 -23.91 -2.97 -4.05
N GLY A 79 -25.04 -3.39 -3.45
CA GLY A 79 -25.88 -2.54 -2.63
C GLY A 79 -26.75 -1.58 -3.47
N LYS A 80 -27.19 -0.48 -2.86
CA LYS A 80 -28.02 0.51 -3.55
C LYS A 80 -27.21 1.30 -4.58
N ARG A 81 -27.81 1.58 -5.74
CA ARG A 81 -27.15 2.32 -6.82
C ARG A 81 -26.72 3.74 -6.40
N LYS A 82 -27.56 4.40 -5.61
CA LYS A 82 -27.19 5.69 -5.02
C LYS A 82 -26.07 5.50 -4.00
N GLY A 83 -24.90 6.01 -4.30
CA GLY A 83 -23.67 5.88 -3.49
C GLY A 83 -22.75 4.75 -3.89
N ALA A 84 -23.15 3.88 -4.83
CA ALA A 84 -22.24 2.90 -5.41
C ALA A 84 -21.27 3.57 -6.39
N GLY A 85 -19.98 3.31 -6.21
CA GLY A 85 -18.90 3.81 -7.06
C GLY A 85 -17.85 2.74 -7.35
N ALA A 86 -16.68 3.13 -7.81
CA ALA A 86 -15.59 2.23 -8.16
C ALA A 86 -15.28 1.23 -7.02
N GLU A 87 -15.25 1.69 -5.77
CA GLU A 87 -14.97 0.83 -4.61
C GLU A 87 -16.05 -0.25 -4.40
N SER A 88 -17.33 0.04 -4.66
CA SER A 88 -18.38 -0.98 -4.57
C SER A 88 -18.13 -2.13 -5.56
N PHE A 89 -17.73 -1.80 -6.79
CA PHE A 89 -17.36 -2.80 -7.81
C PHE A 89 -16.08 -3.55 -7.44
N ARG A 90 -15.06 -2.87 -6.91
CA ARG A 90 -13.81 -3.51 -6.46
C ARG A 90 -14.09 -4.53 -5.37
N ARG A 91 -14.91 -4.15 -4.37
CA ARG A 91 -15.32 -5.06 -3.28
C ARG A 91 -16.17 -6.21 -3.77
N ALA A 92 -17.18 -5.96 -4.61
CA ALA A 92 -18.01 -7.03 -5.17
C ALA A 92 -17.17 -8.01 -6.00
N ALA A 93 -16.20 -7.51 -6.76
CA ALA A 93 -15.26 -8.35 -7.53
C ALA A 93 -14.39 -9.23 -6.60
N GLY A 94 -13.91 -8.69 -5.49
CA GLY A 94 -13.18 -9.45 -4.48
C GLY A 94 -14.05 -10.54 -3.82
N THR A 95 -15.28 -10.20 -3.44
CA THR A 95 -16.25 -11.17 -2.89
C THR A 95 -16.55 -12.28 -3.88
N LEU A 96 -16.76 -11.91 -5.16
CA LEU A 96 -16.98 -12.85 -6.26
C LEU A 96 -15.81 -13.85 -6.40
N LEU A 97 -14.57 -13.34 -6.43
CA LEU A 97 -13.40 -14.19 -6.56
C LEU A 97 -13.29 -15.19 -5.40
N GLY A 98 -13.53 -14.75 -4.17
CA GLY A 98 -13.56 -15.64 -2.99
C GLY A 98 -14.62 -16.75 -3.10
N ALA A 99 -15.79 -16.46 -3.68
CA ALA A 99 -16.85 -17.44 -3.85
C ALA A 99 -16.57 -18.50 -4.94
N VAL A 100 -15.77 -18.15 -5.96
CA VAL A 100 -15.48 -19.01 -7.13
C VAL A 100 -14.16 -19.77 -6.95
N ARG A 101 -13.20 -19.23 -6.24
CA ARG A 101 -11.86 -19.78 -6.02
C ARG A 101 -11.91 -21.23 -5.52
N GLY A 102 -11.06 -22.08 -6.05
CA GLY A 102 -11.01 -23.51 -5.70
C GLY A 102 -12.10 -24.39 -6.33
N LYS A 103 -13.05 -23.81 -7.06
CA LYS A 103 -14.22 -24.56 -7.58
C LYS A 103 -14.24 -24.72 -9.11
N ARG A 104 -13.56 -23.84 -9.84
CA ARG A 104 -13.59 -23.82 -11.32
C ARG A 104 -12.28 -23.32 -11.91
N GLU A 105 -12.03 -23.70 -13.17
CA GLU A 105 -10.81 -23.36 -13.91
C GLU A 105 -10.87 -21.96 -14.55
N THR A 106 -12.03 -21.55 -15.07
CA THR A 106 -12.21 -20.29 -15.79
C THR A 106 -13.50 -19.58 -15.43
N LEU A 107 -13.43 -18.25 -15.31
CA LEU A 107 -14.55 -17.37 -15.03
C LEU A 107 -14.57 -16.20 -16.03
N ALA A 108 -15.73 -15.91 -16.62
CA ALA A 108 -15.95 -14.71 -17.43
C ALA A 108 -16.81 -13.70 -16.65
N VAL A 109 -16.25 -12.55 -16.32
CA VAL A 109 -16.92 -11.48 -15.59
C VAL A 109 -17.43 -10.44 -16.58
N ILE A 110 -18.74 -10.30 -16.68
CA ILE A 110 -19.39 -9.38 -17.61
C ILE A 110 -19.64 -8.07 -16.91
N CYS A 111 -19.02 -7.01 -17.44
CA CYS A 111 -19.02 -5.69 -16.85
C CYS A 111 -19.49 -4.63 -17.83
N SER A 112 -20.46 -3.79 -17.42
CA SER A 112 -20.95 -2.66 -18.21
C SER A 112 -20.43 -1.31 -17.70
N GLU A 113 -19.90 -1.27 -16.49
CA GLU A 113 -19.42 -0.04 -15.84
C GLU A 113 -18.31 -0.37 -14.83
N ASN A 114 -17.47 0.62 -14.50
CA ASN A 114 -16.37 0.49 -13.52
C ASN A 114 -15.39 -0.68 -13.81
N ALA A 115 -15.14 -1.00 -15.07
CA ALA A 115 -14.33 -2.14 -15.50
C ALA A 115 -12.91 -2.13 -14.89
N ALA A 116 -12.31 -0.95 -14.71
CA ALA A 116 -10.99 -0.81 -14.07
C ALA A 116 -11.03 -1.26 -12.60
N ALA A 117 -12.06 -0.86 -11.86
CA ALA A 117 -12.23 -1.26 -10.46
C ALA A 117 -12.51 -2.76 -10.32
N VAL A 118 -13.29 -3.33 -11.26
CA VAL A 118 -13.54 -4.79 -11.32
C VAL A 118 -12.25 -5.54 -11.57
N ALA A 119 -11.47 -5.16 -12.58
CA ALA A 119 -10.19 -5.79 -12.89
C ALA A 119 -9.22 -5.73 -11.70
N GLU A 120 -9.12 -4.57 -11.05
CA GLU A 120 -8.28 -4.36 -9.88
C GLU A 120 -8.74 -5.21 -8.70
N GLY A 121 -10.05 -5.23 -8.38
CA GLY A 121 -10.61 -6.02 -7.30
C GLY A 121 -10.39 -7.52 -7.48
N LEU A 122 -10.60 -8.06 -8.69
CA LEU A 122 -10.31 -9.45 -9.03
C LEU A 122 -8.82 -9.77 -8.86
N THR A 123 -7.94 -8.90 -9.38
CA THR A 123 -6.50 -9.15 -9.31
C THR A 123 -5.99 -9.08 -7.88
N LEU A 124 -6.36 -8.03 -7.10
CA LEU A 124 -5.95 -7.86 -5.71
C LEU A 124 -6.44 -8.98 -4.78
N ALA A 125 -7.67 -9.47 -5.01
CA ALA A 125 -8.24 -10.58 -4.25
C ALA A 125 -7.57 -11.93 -4.56
N SER A 126 -6.79 -12.03 -5.64
CA SER A 126 -6.04 -13.24 -5.97
C SER A 126 -4.79 -13.45 -5.12
N TYR A 127 -4.41 -12.47 -4.30
CA TYR A 127 -3.26 -12.58 -3.41
C TYR A 127 -3.36 -13.77 -2.45
N LYS A 128 -2.25 -14.48 -2.30
CA LYS A 128 -2.00 -15.48 -1.26
C LYS A 128 -0.59 -15.28 -0.74
N TYR A 129 -0.43 -15.38 0.56
CA TYR A 129 0.89 -15.46 1.18
C TYR A 129 1.16 -16.93 1.56
N GLU A 130 2.12 -17.55 0.88
CA GLU A 130 2.38 -18.99 0.96
C GLU A 130 3.86 -19.31 1.27
N GLU A 131 4.62 -18.34 1.78
CA GLU A 131 6.05 -18.52 2.06
C GLU A 131 6.30 -19.57 3.16
N TYR A 132 5.47 -19.60 4.21
CA TYR A 132 5.64 -20.51 5.35
C TYR A 132 4.59 -21.62 5.41
N LYS A 133 3.48 -21.46 4.73
CA LYS A 133 2.41 -22.45 4.70
C LYS A 133 1.77 -22.48 3.33
N LYS A 134 1.81 -23.63 2.68
CA LYS A 134 1.08 -23.84 1.43
C LYS A 134 -0.42 -23.77 1.67
N GLY A 135 -1.11 -22.98 0.87
CA GLY A 135 -2.57 -22.97 0.83
C GLY A 135 -3.13 -24.11 -0.03
N ASP A 136 -4.45 -24.19 -0.07
CA ASP A 136 -5.13 -25.12 -0.98
C ASP A 136 -4.86 -24.72 -2.43
N GLU A 137 -4.76 -25.72 -3.32
CA GLU A 137 -4.59 -25.49 -4.74
C GLU A 137 -5.75 -24.68 -5.32
N ASP A 138 -5.42 -23.66 -6.07
CA ASP A 138 -6.40 -22.83 -6.77
C ASP A 138 -6.75 -23.49 -8.10
N LYS A 139 -8.00 -23.93 -8.26
CA LYS A 139 -8.48 -24.47 -9.52
C LYS A 139 -8.74 -23.36 -10.54
N LEU A 140 -8.93 -22.12 -10.07
CA LEU A 140 -9.17 -20.97 -10.95
C LEU A 140 -7.86 -20.50 -11.57
N THR A 141 -7.66 -20.78 -12.83
CA THR A 141 -6.42 -20.45 -13.58
C THR A 141 -6.54 -19.16 -14.36
N ALA A 142 -7.75 -18.77 -14.77
CA ALA A 142 -7.99 -17.57 -15.56
C ALA A 142 -9.33 -16.90 -15.24
N VAL A 143 -9.31 -15.57 -15.23
CA VAL A 143 -10.49 -14.72 -15.19
C VAL A 143 -10.52 -13.86 -16.45
N HIS A 144 -11.64 -13.88 -17.16
CA HIS A 144 -11.84 -13.08 -18.35
C HIS A 144 -12.76 -11.89 -18.05
N LEU A 145 -12.31 -10.69 -18.38
CA LEU A 145 -13.12 -9.48 -18.30
C LEU A 145 -13.82 -9.24 -19.65
N VAL A 146 -15.14 -9.24 -19.63
CA VAL A 146 -15.99 -8.99 -20.81
C VAL A 146 -16.66 -7.63 -20.65
N ILE A 147 -16.28 -6.66 -21.50
CA ILE A 147 -16.88 -5.33 -21.52
C ILE A 147 -17.86 -5.24 -22.70
N GLN A 148 -19.09 -4.82 -22.43
CA GLN A 148 -20.19 -4.83 -23.41
C GLN A 148 -20.22 -3.61 -24.33
N ASP A 149 -19.92 -2.42 -23.80
CA ASP A 149 -19.99 -1.19 -24.56
C ASP A 149 -18.61 -0.81 -25.08
N ALA A 150 -18.53 -0.64 -26.39
CA ALA A 150 -17.57 0.04 -27.26
C ALA A 150 -16.14 0.39 -26.73
N ALA A 151 -15.72 -0.14 -25.60
CA ALA A 151 -14.32 -0.11 -25.24
C ALA A 151 -13.59 -0.97 -26.27
N SER A 152 -12.78 -0.33 -27.09
CA SER A 152 -11.93 -1.07 -28.03
C SER A 152 -11.16 -2.14 -27.24
N ARG A 153 -10.88 -3.28 -27.88
CA ARG A 153 -10.03 -4.33 -27.28
C ARG A 153 -8.77 -3.76 -26.60
N VAL A 154 -8.17 -2.74 -27.22
CA VAL A 154 -7.02 -2.00 -26.68
C VAL A 154 -7.34 -1.31 -25.34
N GLY A 155 -8.55 -0.78 -25.15
CA GLY A 155 -8.95 -0.16 -23.89
C GLY A 155 -9.04 -1.19 -22.76
N VAL A 156 -9.61 -2.37 -23.03
CA VAL A 156 -9.72 -3.46 -22.05
C VAL A 156 -8.34 -4.04 -21.69
N GLU A 157 -7.48 -4.23 -22.70
CA GLU A 157 -6.10 -4.66 -22.49
C GLU A 157 -5.32 -3.71 -21.57
N LYS A 158 -5.47 -2.39 -21.78
CA LYS A 158 -4.84 -1.38 -20.90
C LYS A 158 -5.37 -1.45 -19.46
N ILE A 159 -6.67 -1.64 -19.28
CA ILE A 159 -7.29 -1.81 -17.96
C ILE A 159 -6.70 -3.02 -17.24
N CYS A 160 -6.68 -4.18 -17.89
CA CYS A 160 -6.13 -5.41 -17.32
C CYS A 160 -4.62 -5.28 -17.02
N ALA A 161 -3.86 -4.67 -17.92
CA ALA A 161 -2.43 -4.44 -17.74
C ALA A 161 -2.14 -3.49 -16.55
N LYS A 162 -2.93 -2.41 -16.39
CA LYS A 162 -2.80 -1.51 -15.23
C LYS A 162 -3.14 -2.24 -13.93
N ALA A 163 -4.21 -3.01 -13.90
CA ALA A 163 -4.60 -3.78 -12.71
C ALA A 163 -3.51 -4.79 -12.30
N ALA A 164 -2.92 -5.50 -13.27
CA ALA A 164 -1.82 -6.42 -13.03
C ALA A 164 -0.56 -5.71 -12.51
N LEU A 165 -0.21 -4.55 -13.09
CA LEU A 165 0.93 -3.74 -12.65
C LEU A 165 0.78 -3.28 -11.21
N TYR A 166 -0.40 -2.77 -10.85
CA TYR A 166 -0.69 -2.29 -9.50
C TYR A 166 -0.70 -3.45 -8.49
N ALA A 167 -1.29 -4.59 -8.86
CA ALA A 167 -1.30 -5.76 -8.00
C ALA A 167 0.11 -6.32 -7.74
N GLU A 168 0.99 -6.34 -8.74
CA GLU A 168 2.38 -6.77 -8.56
C GLU A 168 3.11 -5.94 -7.52
N ALA A 169 2.94 -4.60 -7.55
CA ALA A 169 3.52 -3.72 -6.55
C ALA A 169 2.90 -3.96 -5.16
N VAL A 170 1.56 -4.03 -5.07
CA VAL A 170 0.85 -4.28 -3.81
C VAL A 170 1.24 -5.63 -3.21
N PHE A 171 1.39 -6.68 -4.03
CA PHE A 171 1.77 -8.01 -3.56
C PHE A 171 3.18 -8.02 -2.98
N LEU A 172 4.14 -7.36 -3.63
CA LEU A 172 5.49 -7.22 -3.07
C LEU A 172 5.46 -6.54 -1.69
N SER A 173 4.70 -5.45 -1.56
CA SER A 173 4.56 -4.77 -0.26
C SER A 173 3.93 -5.69 0.79
N ARG A 174 2.87 -6.44 0.42
CA ARG A 174 2.22 -7.42 1.31
C ARG A 174 3.18 -8.53 1.73
N ASP A 175 3.94 -9.08 0.78
CA ASP A 175 4.90 -10.16 1.06
C ASP A 175 5.96 -9.70 2.05
N LEU A 176 6.55 -8.51 1.81
CA LEU A 176 7.55 -7.94 2.71
C LEU A 176 7.00 -7.69 4.12
N VAL A 177 5.80 -7.15 4.23
CA VAL A 177 5.15 -6.88 5.54
C VAL A 177 4.82 -8.18 6.27
N ASN A 178 4.39 -9.22 5.56
CA ASN A 178 4.00 -10.50 6.15
C ASN A 178 5.19 -11.37 6.55
N ARG A 179 6.34 -11.22 5.89
CA ARG A 179 7.54 -12.02 6.13
C ARG A 179 7.99 -11.94 7.59
N ALA A 180 8.47 -13.05 8.13
CA ALA A 180 9.01 -13.12 9.49
C ALA A 180 10.21 -12.17 9.66
N PRO A 181 10.38 -11.52 10.84
CA PRO A 181 11.45 -10.55 11.05
C PRO A 181 12.84 -11.13 10.79
N SER A 182 13.09 -12.36 11.22
CA SER A 182 14.38 -13.03 11.04
C SER A 182 14.76 -13.27 9.57
N ASP A 183 13.75 -13.39 8.69
CA ASP A 183 13.94 -13.59 7.24
C ASP A 183 13.94 -12.26 6.46
N LYS A 184 13.84 -11.14 7.17
CA LYS A 184 13.68 -9.80 6.63
C LYS A 184 14.62 -8.81 7.32
N ALA A 185 15.90 -9.14 7.38
CA ALA A 185 16.93 -8.24 7.90
C ALA A 185 17.04 -6.94 7.08
N PRO A 186 17.63 -5.86 7.63
CA PRO A 186 17.90 -4.64 6.87
C PRO A 186 18.59 -4.92 5.54
N GLN A 187 19.60 -5.78 5.52
CA GLN A 187 20.32 -6.18 4.31
C GLN A 187 19.42 -6.87 3.28
N THR A 188 18.44 -7.68 3.70
CA THR A 188 17.49 -8.35 2.78
C THR A 188 16.68 -7.34 1.95
N LEU A 189 16.32 -6.19 2.55
CA LEU A 189 15.65 -5.11 1.81
C LEU A 189 16.59 -4.41 0.83
N ALA A 190 17.86 -4.25 1.20
CA ALA A 190 18.88 -3.70 0.32
C ALA A 190 19.16 -4.64 -0.86
N ASP A 191 19.32 -5.94 -0.61
CA ASP A 191 19.54 -6.96 -1.63
C ASP A 191 18.37 -7.00 -2.64
N LEU A 192 17.15 -6.87 -2.16
CA LEU A 192 15.98 -6.76 -3.03
C LEU A 192 16.05 -5.51 -3.92
N ALA A 193 16.41 -4.35 -3.35
CA ALA A 193 16.57 -3.12 -4.13
C ALA A 193 17.63 -3.29 -5.23
N GLU A 194 18.76 -3.96 -4.93
CA GLU A 194 19.81 -4.28 -5.90
C GLU A 194 19.29 -5.05 -7.13
N THR A 195 18.27 -5.90 -6.97
CA THR A 195 17.65 -6.64 -8.09
C THR A 195 16.96 -5.73 -9.10
N PHE A 196 16.71 -4.46 -8.76
CA PHE A 196 16.09 -3.50 -9.68
C PHE A 196 17.09 -2.79 -10.58
N LYS A 197 18.39 -2.91 -10.33
CA LYS A 197 19.45 -2.41 -11.23
C LYS A 197 19.29 -2.98 -12.64
N GLY A 198 19.60 -2.17 -13.64
CA GLY A 198 19.49 -2.58 -15.05
C GLY A 198 18.08 -2.45 -15.66
N THR A 199 17.06 -2.03 -14.86
CA THR A 199 15.68 -1.79 -15.30
C THR A 199 15.36 -0.30 -15.50
N GLY A 200 16.39 0.54 -15.67
CA GLY A 200 16.27 2.01 -15.68
C GLY A 200 16.36 2.64 -14.30
N VAL A 201 16.72 1.84 -13.31
CA VAL A 201 16.92 2.23 -11.91
C VAL A 201 18.40 2.11 -11.57
N THR A 202 18.96 3.12 -10.89
CA THR A 202 20.24 3.01 -10.18
C THR A 202 19.97 2.79 -8.71
N VAL A 203 20.83 2.06 -8.02
CA VAL A 203 20.71 1.75 -6.59
C VAL A 203 22.06 1.97 -5.94
N ASP A 204 22.05 2.72 -4.84
CA ASP A 204 23.18 2.92 -3.94
C ASP A 204 22.80 2.39 -2.54
N VAL A 205 23.57 1.44 -2.05
CA VAL A 205 23.41 0.88 -0.71
C VAL A 205 24.49 1.46 0.19
N ILE A 206 24.07 2.23 1.16
CA ILE A 206 24.90 2.89 2.15
C ILE A 206 24.92 2.00 3.40
N ASP A 207 26.01 1.27 3.59
CA ASP A 207 26.23 0.43 4.76
C ASP A 207 26.54 1.27 6.03
N ALA A 208 26.68 0.61 7.16
CA ALA A 208 26.91 1.28 8.43
C ALA A 208 28.22 2.09 8.46
N ALA A 209 29.28 1.64 7.76
CA ALA A 209 30.55 2.36 7.68
C ALA A 209 30.38 3.66 6.87
N LYS A 210 29.76 3.57 5.72
CA LYS A 210 29.46 4.75 4.89
C LYS A 210 28.44 5.68 5.53
N ALA A 211 27.46 5.15 6.25
CA ALA A 211 26.51 5.94 7.04
C ALA A 211 27.22 6.76 8.13
N ALA A 212 28.26 6.18 8.76
CA ALA A 212 29.09 6.91 9.74
C ALA A 212 29.88 8.05 9.09
N GLU A 213 30.50 7.81 7.93
CA GLU A 213 31.18 8.86 7.16
C GLU A 213 30.25 10.01 6.75
N LEU A 214 28.98 9.69 6.42
CA LEU A 214 27.97 10.66 6.04
C LEU A 214 27.30 11.35 7.25
N GLY A 215 27.65 10.96 8.46
CA GLY A 215 27.10 11.55 9.70
C GLY A 215 25.66 11.11 10.00
N MET A 216 25.22 9.93 9.55
CA MET A 216 23.88 9.37 9.79
C MET A 216 23.78 8.77 11.20
N GLY A 217 24.03 9.59 12.23
CA GLY A 217 24.13 9.13 13.62
C GLY A 217 22.79 8.71 14.22
N ALA A 218 21.66 9.19 13.70
CA ALA A 218 20.36 8.79 14.18
C ALA A 218 20.00 7.37 13.70
N LEU A 219 20.25 7.02 12.43
CA LEU A 219 20.11 5.67 11.90
C LEU A 219 21.03 4.68 12.64
N LEU A 220 22.30 5.03 12.76
CA LEU A 220 23.30 4.20 13.43
C LEU A 220 22.95 3.98 14.90
N GLY A 221 22.47 5.02 15.59
CA GLY A 221 22.03 4.94 16.98
C GLY A 221 20.94 3.90 17.19
N VAL A 222 19.89 3.92 16.35
CA VAL A 222 18.78 2.95 16.42
C VAL A 222 19.27 1.53 16.19
N GLY A 223 20.14 1.31 15.21
CA GLY A 223 20.61 -0.04 14.84
C GLY A 223 21.62 -0.66 15.81
N ARG A 224 22.16 0.08 16.79
CA ARG A 224 23.26 -0.38 17.67
C ARG A 224 22.93 -1.59 18.53
N GLY A 225 21.66 -1.76 18.91
CA GLY A 225 21.24 -2.88 19.74
C GLY A 225 21.19 -4.24 19.03
N ALA A 226 21.20 -4.23 17.71
CA ALA A 226 21.07 -5.43 16.89
C ALA A 226 22.45 -5.97 16.44
N THR A 227 22.51 -7.28 16.19
CA THR A 227 23.71 -7.93 15.62
C THR A 227 23.88 -7.61 14.13
N GLN A 228 22.78 -7.31 13.45
CA GLN A 228 22.79 -6.97 12.01
C GLN A 228 22.79 -5.44 11.86
N PRO A 229 23.73 -4.88 11.09
CA PRO A 229 23.86 -3.44 10.95
C PRO A 229 22.68 -2.81 10.22
N PRO A 230 22.39 -1.55 10.48
CA PRO A 230 21.42 -0.79 9.69
C PRO A 230 21.98 -0.48 8.30
N VAL A 231 21.08 -0.24 7.35
CA VAL A 231 21.43 0.20 6.00
C VAL A 231 20.52 1.35 5.56
N MET A 232 21.06 2.25 4.73
CA MET A 232 20.29 3.24 3.99
C MET A 232 20.36 2.87 2.52
N VAL A 233 19.22 2.88 1.84
CA VAL A 233 19.15 2.59 0.40
C VAL A 233 18.61 3.80 -0.34
N HIS A 234 19.30 4.18 -1.42
CA HIS A 234 18.89 5.23 -2.32
C HIS A 234 18.77 4.69 -3.75
N MET A 235 17.56 4.67 -4.27
CA MET A 235 17.23 4.27 -5.63
C MET A 235 16.86 5.50 -6.47
N VAL A 236 17.29 5.56 -7.72
CA VAL A 236 16.92 6.65 -8.63
C VAL A 236 16.39 6.09 -9.93
N PHE A 237 15.18 6.47 -10.28
CA PHE A 237 14.59 6.24 -11.59
C PHE A 237 14.64 7.52 -12.42
N LYS A 238 15.21 7.45 -13.63
CA LYS A 238 15.20 8.54 -14.61
C LYS A 238 14.30 8.17 -15.79
N PRO A 239 13.22 8.96 -16.05
CA PRO A 239 12.34 8.67 -17.17
C PRO A 239 13.06 8.87 -18.52
N LYS A 240 12.60 8.16 -19.55
CA LYS A 240 13.14 8.29 -20.92
C LYS A 240 12.92 9.70 -21.49
N ALA A 241 11.78 10.31 -21.15
CA ALA A 241 11.49 11.70 -21.55
C ALA A 241 12.28 12.68 -20.68
N LYS A 242 12.85 13.72 -21.29
CA LYS A 242 13.52 14.78 -20.56
C LYS A 242 12.53 15.48 -19.63
N THR A 243 12.86 15.57 -18.36
CA THR A 243 12.08 16.26 -17.34
C THR A 243 12.99 17.05 -16.41
N LYS A 244 12.48 18.18 -15.90
CA LYS A 244 13.11 18.89 -14.78
C LYS A 244 12.44 18.56 -13.44
N LYS A 245 11.34 17.77 -13.48
CA LYS A 245 10.62 17.40 -12.27
C LYS A 245 11.37 16.28 -11.57
N ARG A 246 11.66 16.49 -10.28
CA ARG A 246 12.30 15.53 -9.39
C ARG A 246 11.47 15.40 -8.12
N VAL A 247 11.20 14.18 -7.69
CA VAL A 247 10.43 13.91 -6.47
C VAL A 247 11.12 12.84 -5.65
N ALA A 248 10.93 12.86 -4.33
CA ALA A 248 11.46 11.84 -3.44
C ALA A 248 10.33 11.10 -2.69
N LEU A 249 10.45 9.78 -2.61
CA LEU A 249 9.65 8.89 -1.77
C LEU A 249 10.55 8.35 -0.68
N VAL A 250 10.20 8.59 0.60
CA VAL A 250 11.02 8.19 1.73
C VAL A 250 10.24 7.24 2.64
N GLY A 251 10.79 6.07 2.94
CA GLY A 251 10.11 5.01 3.70
C GLY A 251 10.81 4.67 5.03
N LYS A 252 10.03 4.53 6.11
CA LYS A 252 10.49 3.90 7.36
C LYS A 252 10.71 2.41 7.10
N GLY A 253 11.86 1.89 7.53
CA GLY A 253 12.27 0.50 7.29
C GLY A 253 12.64 -0.27 8.56
N ILE A 254 11.95 -0.07 9.68
CA ILE A 254 12.21 -0.85 10.89
C ILE A 254 11.73 -2.28 10.71
N THR A 255 12.65 -3.19 10.43
CA THR A 255 12.32 -4.57 10.06
C THR A 255 11.75 -5.39 11.22
N PHE A 256 12.05 -5.00 12.45
CA PHE A 256 11.34 -5.37 13.67
C PHE A 256 11.54 -4.31 14.73
N ASP A 257 10.46 -3.95 15.41
CA ASP A 257 10.46 -2.96 16.48
C ASP A 257 10.06 -3.58 17.82
N SER A 258 11.06 -3.81 18.67
CA SER A 258 10.83 -4.23 20.06
C SER A 258 10.59 -3.08 21.02
N GLY A 259 10.76 -1.82 20.55
CA GLY A 259 10.85 -0.62 21.38
C GLY A 259 12.27 -0.34 21.91
N GLY A 260 13.22 -1.23 21.66
CA GLY A 260 14.56 -1.13 22.25
C GLY A 260 14.53 -1.26 23.77
N LEU A 261 15.29 -0.42 24.50
CA LEU A 261 15.28 -0.41 25.98
C LEU A 261 13.95 0.12 26.55
N SER A 262 13.19 0.93 25.82
CA SER A 262 11.81 1.28 26.13
C SER A 262 10.88 0.17 25.63
N LEU A 263 11.07 -1.04 26.13
CA LEU A 263 10.52 -2.29 25.63
C LEU A 263 8.98 -2.28 25.56
N LYS A 264 8.45 -2.67 24.41
CA LYS A 264 6.99 -2.81 24.22
C LYS A 264 6.42 -3.96 25.07
N PRO A 265 5.17 -3.82 25.54
CA PRO A 265 4.41 -4.97 26.04
C PRO A 265 4.29 -6.06 24.96
N ALA A 266 4.30 -7.35 25.35
CA ALA A 266 4.28 -8.47 24.40
C ALA A 266 3.16 -8.36 23.35
N ALA A 267 1.92 -8.07 23.76
CA ALA A 267 0.77 -7.91 22.86
C ALA A 267 0.93 -6.76 21.83
N SER A 268 1.71 -5.73 22.16
CA SER A 268 2.00 -4.62 21.24
C SER A 268 3.17 -4.94 20.29
N MET A 269 3.90 -6.03 20.53
CA MET A 269 5.10 -6.41 19.78
C MET A 269 4.80 -7.44 18.67
N GLU A 270 3.72 -8.22 18.80
CA GLU A 270 3.40 -9.38 17.93
C GLU A 270 3.40 -9.04 16.43
N ASP A 271 2.85 -7.90 16.06
CA ASP A 271 2.72 -7.46 14.66
C ASP A 271 3.82 -6.48 14.22
N MET A 272 4.84 -6.21 15.05
CA MET A 272 5.90 -5.22 14.76
C MET A 272 6.84 -5.60 13.60
N LYS A 273 6.64 -6.77 13.01
CA LYS A 273 7.18 -7.09 11.68
C LYS A 273 6.66 -6.16 10.57
N CYS A 274 5.53 -5.48 10.79
CA CYS A 274 4.95 -4.55 9.82
C CYS A 274 5.62 -3.17 9.80
N ASP A 275 6.52 -2.88 10.73
CA ASP A 275 7.06 -1.54 10.98
C ASP A 275 8.04 -1.04 9.90
N MET A 276 8.17 -1.80 8.84
CA MET A 276 8.90 -1.47 7.62
C MET A 276 7.98 -1.26 6.39
N ALA A 277 6.67 -1.10 6.60
CA ALA A 277 5.72 -0.93 5.50
C ALA A 277 6.00 0.32 4.64
N GLY A 278 6.60 1.35 5.21
CA GLY A 278 7.09 2.52 4.46
C GLY A 278 8.14 2.15 3.42
N ALA A 279 9.19 1.43 3.83
CA ALA A 279 10.24 0.91 2.93
C ALA A 279 9.66 -0.09 1.91
N ALA A 280 8.76 -0.99 2.35
CA ALA A 280 8.07 -1.91 1.46
C ALA A 280 7.27 -1.18 0.37
N SER A 281 6.67 -0.04 0.69
CA SER A 281 5.94 0.78 -0.28
C SER A 281 6.87 1.44 -1.30
N VAL A 282 8.04 1.92 -0.87
CA VAL A 282 9.07 2.45 -1.77
C VAL A 282 9.57 1.35 -2.71
N LEU A 283 9.94 0.18 -2.17
CA LEU A 283 10.38 -0.98 -2.96
C LEU A 283 9.30 -1.44 -3.96
N ALA A 284 8.03 -1.48 -3.53
CA ALA A 284 6.89 -1.85 -4.36
C ALA A 284 6.70 -0.91 -5.56
N VAL A 285 6.85 0.40 -5.35
CA VAL A 285 6.83 1.40 -6.43
C VAL A 285 7.99 1.15 -7.40
N PHE A 286 9.21 0.94 -6.88
CA PHE A 286 10.40 0.74 -7.72
C PHE A 286 10.38 -0.59 -8.51
N LYS A 287 9.73 -1.61 -7.99
CA LYS A 287 9.48 -2.88 -8.72
C LYS A 287 8.78 -2.65 -10.07
N VAL A 288 7.92 -1.67 -10.15
CA VAL A 288 7.08 -1.43 -11.33
C VAL A 288 7.38 -0.10 -12.04
N ILE A 289 8.25 0.75 -11.49
CA ILE A 289 8.43 2.14 -11.94
C ILE A 289 8.89 2.23 -13.40
N ALA A 290 9.71 1.30 -13.85
CA ALA A 290 10.19 1.25 -15.24
C ALA A 290 9.07 0.97 -16.26
N ARG A 291 7.97 0.34 -15.83
CA ARG A 291 6.76 0.11 -16.63
C ARG A 291 5.73 1.21 -16.42
N LEU A 292 5.66 1.79 -15.23
CA LEU A 292 4.79 2.92 -14.91
C LEU A 292 5.18 4.17 -15.68
N GLN A 293 6.50 4.41 -15.89
CA GLN A 293 7.06 5.55 -16.62
C GLN A 293 6.52 6.92 -16.15
N PRO A 294 6.65 7.28 -14.86
CA PRO A 294 6.23 8.60 -14.39
C PRO A 294 7.02 9.69 -15.11
N LYS A 295 6.41 10.89 -15.29
CA LYS A 295 7.05 12.02 -15.97
C LYS A 295 7.96 12.85 -15.05
N ALA A 296 8.56 12.20 -14.07
CA ALA A 296 9.48 12.80 -13.09
C ALA A 296 10.67 11.88 -12.85
N GLU A 297 11.83 12.44 -12.53
CA GLU A 297 12.90 11.70 -11.87
C GLU A 297 12.43 11.36 -10.45
N VAL A 298 12.50 10.09 -10.07
CA VAL A 298 11.99 9.61 -8.78
C VAL A 298 13.13 9.06 -7.96
N HIS A 299 13.34 9.65 -6.78
CA HIS A 299 14.25 9.15 -5.76
C HIS A 299 13.46 8.32 -4.76
N GLY A 300 13.83 7.05 -4.57
CA GLY A 300 13.28 6.17 -3.54
C GLY A 300 14.33 5.95 -2.46
N ILE A 301 14.04 6.37 -1.25
CA ILE A 301 14.99 6.28 -0.13
C ILE A 301 14.30 5.54 1.01
N PHE A 302 15.03 4.62 1.65
CA PHE A 302 14.57 4.05 2.91
C PHE A 302 15.72 3.75 3.85
N ALA A 303 15.46 3.94 5.13
CA ALA A 303 16.38 3.61 6.22
C ALA A 303 15.90 2.32 6.89
N ALA A 304 16.70 1.26 6.83
CA ALA A 304 16.35 -0.03 7.40
C ALA A 304 17.23 -0.34 8.62
N ALA A 305 16.57 -0.73 9.72
CA ALA A 305 17.23 -1.11 10.98
C ALA A 305 16.34 -2.09 11.76
N PHE A 306 16.94 -2.83 12.69
CA PHE A 306 16.24 -3.44 13.80
C PHE A 306 16.30 -2.48 15.02
N ASN A 307 15.19 -2.33 15.73
CA ASN A 307 15.17 -1.66 17.03
C ASN A 307 15.09 -2.73 18.14
N MET A 308 16.25 -3.06 18.70
CA MET A 308 16.39 -4.18 19.63
C MET A 308 17.09 -3.75 20.92
N PRO A 309 16.76 -4.35 22.08
CA PRO A 309 17.63 -4.32 23.24
C PRO A 309 18.91 -5.10 22.94
N GLY A 310 20.04 -4.65 23.44
CA GLY A 310 21.34 -5.29 23.24
C GLY A 310 22.42 -4.60 24.07
N PRO A 311 23.64 -5.17 24.10
CA PRO A 311 24.73 -4.61 24.90
C PRO A 311 25.04 -3.15 24.53
N ASP A 312 25.00 -2.83 23.25
CA ASP A 312 25.32 -1.52 22.69
C ASP A 312 24.08 -0.67 22.36
N ALA A 313 22.87 -1.10 22.74
CA ALA A 313 21.65 -0.39 22.45
C ALA A 313 21.69 1.05 22.95
N TYR A 314 21.18 1.97 22.15
CA TYR A 314 21.00 3.35 22.57
C TYR A 314 19.97 3.44 23.71
N LYS A 315 20.08 4.46 24.51
CA LYS A 315 19.41 4.57 25.81
C LYS A 315 18.65 5.88 25.94
N PRO A 316 17.54 5.90 26.68
CA PRO A 316 16.99 7.16 27.16
C PRO A 316 18.09 7.99 27.85
N GLY A 317 18.25 9.26 27.47
CA GLY A 317 19.31 10.15 27.90
C GLY A 317 20.48 10.26 26.91
N ASP A 318 20.60 9.39 25.92
CA ASP A 318 21.60 9.54 24.86
C ASP A 318 21.22 10.74 23.96
N VAL A 319 22.26 11.34 23.37
CA VAL A 319 22.13 12.38 22.35
C VAL A 319 22.66 11.83 21.02
N LEU A 320 21.78 11.77 20.02
CA LEU A 320 22.14 11.37 18.65
C LEU A 320 22.31 12.62 17.78
N LYS A 321 23.17 12.52 16.77
CA LYS A 321 23.41 13.60 15.81
C LYS A 321 22.95 13.14 14.43
N ALA A 322 21.92 13.80 13.88
CA ALA A 322 21.44 13.52 12.55
C ALA A 322 22.38 14.04 11.46
N MET A 323 22.20 13.57 10.23
CA MET A 323 23.01 13.89 9.06
C MET A 323 23.12 15.41 8.76
N ASN A 324 22.10 16.21 9.09
CA ASN A 324 22.13 17.67 8.95
C ASN A 324 22.86 18.38 10.12
N GLY A 325 23.40 17.63 11.07
CA GLY A 325 24.10 18.16 12.24
C GLY A 325 23.24 18.41 13.46
N LYS A 326 21.89 18.40 13.33
CA LYS A 326 21.00 18.59 14.49
C LYS A 326 21.16 17.48 15.50
N THR A 327 21.17 17.89 16.77
CA THR A 327 21.25 16.99 17.91
C THR A 327 19.90 16.64 18.47
N ILE A 328 19.71 15.35 18.79
CA ILE A 328 18.44 14.79 19.22
C ILE A 328 18.62 14.06 20.55
N GLU A 329 18.01 14.56 21.60
CA GLU A 329 17.95 13.92 22.91
C GLU A 329 16.89 12.78 22.86
N VAL A 330 17.31 11.59 23.21
CA VAL A 330 16.45 10.40 23.24
C VAL A 330 15.79 10.29 24.60
N TRP A 331 14.48 10.41 24.67
CA TRP A 331 13.69 10.11 25.88
C TRP A 331 12.94 8.79 25.82
N ASN A 332 12.74 8.28 24.60
CA ASN A 332 12.05 7.02 24.40
C ASN A 332 12.65 6.30 23.18
N THR A 333 13.20 5.11 23.39
CA THR A 333 13.76 4.32 22.29
C THR A 333 12.70 3.64 21.41
N ASP A 334 11.42 3.67 21.82
CA ASP A 334 10.26 3.25 21.01
C ASP A 334 9.74 4.38 20.06
N ALA A 335 10.47 5.49 19.99
CA ALA A 335 10.28 6.55 19.01
C ALA A 335 11.46 6.59 18.02
N GLU A 336 11.87 5.45 17.54
CA GLU A 336 13.00 5.15 16.66
C GLU A 336 12.72 5.49 15.20
N GLY A 337 11.46 5.28 14.75
CA GLY A 337 11.08 5.48 13.35
C GLY A 337 11.36 6.88 12.85
N ARG A 338 11.11 7.90 13.67
CA ARG A 338 11.43 9.28 13.33
C ARG A 338 12.93 9.57 13.33
N LEU A 339 13.71 8.82 14.10
CA LEU A 339 15.18 8.93 14.12
C LEU A 339 15.80 8.42 12.82
N VAL A 340 15.43 7.22 12.38
CA VAL A 340 15.92 6.70 11.10
C VAL A 340 15.41 7.53 9.91
N LEU A 341 14.20 8.09 10.01
CA LEU A 341 13.66 9.00 9.00
C LEU A 341 14.36 10.36 8.98
N ALA A 342 14.88 10.84 10.10
CA ALA A 342 15.65 12.09 10.13
C ALA A 342 16.80 12.04 9.11
N ASP A 343 17.63 10.99 9.15
CA ASP A 343 18.74 10.83 8.22
C ASP A 343 18.27 10.57 6.78
N ALA A 344 17.19 9.78 6.61
CA ALA A 344 16.63 9.51 5.29
C ALA A 344 16.05 10.77 4.62
N LEU A 345 15.39 11.63 5.39
CA LEU A 345 14.85 12.91 4.89
C LEU A 345 15.97 13.90 4.57
N CYS A 346 17.05 13.93 5.38
CA CYS A 346 18.25 14.73 5.07
C CYS A 346 18.87 14.29 3.73
N LEU A 347 19.01 12.97 3.51
CA LEU A 347 19.53 12.44 2.24
C LEU A 347 18.61 12.81 1.07
N ALA A 348 17.29 12.73 1.28
CA ALA A 348 16.30 13.12 0.28
C ALA A 348 16.40 14.62 -0.04
N ALA A 349 16.53 15.47 0.97
CA ALA A 349 16.64 16.92 0.80
C ALA A 349 17.91 17.32 0.02
N GLN A 350 19.02 16.62 0.21
CA GLN A 350 20.26 16.83 -0.56
C GLN A 350 20.11 16.53 -2.07
N GLN A 351 19.06 15.79 -2.47
CA GLN A 351 18.77 15.53 -3.87
C GLN A 351 18.00 16.69 -4.53
N GLU A 352 17.67 17.73 -3.79
CA GLU A 352 16.93 18.92 -4.25
C GLU A 352 15.64 18.59 -5.01
N PRO A 353 14.75 17.71 -4.49
CA PRO A 353 13.49 17.41 -5.15
C PRO A 353 12.52 18.59 -5.00
N GLN A 354 11.59 18.75 -5.94
CA GLN A 354 10.50 19.72 -5.80
C GLN A 354 9.46 19.31 -4.77
N MET A 355 9.41 18.02 -4.43
CA MET A 355 8.47 17.48 -3.42
C MET A 355 9.05 16.22 -2.77
N ILE A 356 8.79 16.07 -1.48
CA ILE A 356 9.08 14.85 -0.72
C ILE A 356 7.76 14.28 -0.21
N LEU A 357 7.52 12.98 -0.43
CA LEU A 357 6.53 12.21 0.32
C LEU A 357 7.24 11.19 1.20
N ASN A 358 6.95 11.18 2.49
CA ASN A 358 7.43 10.10 3.35
C ASN A 358 6.29 9.27 3.94
N MET A 359 6.50 7.98 4.06
CA MET A 359 5.54 7.00 4.56
C MET A 359 6.14 6.25 5.73
N ALA A 360 5.40 6.20 6.83
CA ALA A 360 5.83 5.45 8.02
C ALA A 360 4.65 4.93 8.84
N THR A 361 4.81 3.76 9.39
CA THR A 361 4.07 3.26 10.55
C THR A 361 4.61 3.99 11.78
N LEU A 362 4.24 5.28 11.91
CA LEU A 362 4.97 6.15 12.81
C LEU A 362 4.40 6.20 14.21
N THR A 363 3.07 6.30 14.35
CA THR A 363 2.50 6.58 15.67
C THR A 363 1.29 5.70 15.99
N GLY A 364 1.26 5.17 17.22
CA GLY A 364 0.05 4.59 17.77
C GLY A 364 -1.09 5.62 17.91
N ALA A 365 -0.74 6.90 18.05
CA ALA A 365 -1.71 7.99 18.18
C ALA A 365 -2.61 8.14 16.94
N VAL A 366 -2.10 7.92 15.72
CA VAL A 366 -2.93 7.96 14.52
C VAL A 366 -3.95 6.83 14.48
N VAL A 367 -3.60 5.66 15.03
CA VAL A 367 -4.53 4.52 15.12
C VAL A 367 -5.65 4.83 16.10
N VAL A 368 -5.34 5.46 17.23
CA VAL A 368 -6.35 5.90 18.21
C VAL A 368 -7.27 6.95 17.61
N ALA A 369 -6.73 7.90 16.84
CA ALA A 369 -7.51 9.00 16.24
C ALA A 369 -8.36 8.56 15.04
N LEU A 370 -7.81 7.73 14.14
CA LEU A 370 -8.39 7.46 12.82
C LEU A 370 -8.76 5.97 12.60
N GLY A 371 -8.37 5.09 13.51
CA GLY A 371 -8.57 3.65 13.38
C GLY A 371 -7.67 3.01 12.32
N SER A 372 -8.07 1.84 11.84
CA SER A 372 -7.27 1.00 10.93
C SER A 372 -7.61 1.17 9.44
N LYS A 373 -8.51 2.10 9.09
CA LYS A 373 -9.01 2.27 7.72
C LYS A 373 -8.62 3.61 7.09
N VAL A 374 -8.11 4.54 7.87
CA VAL A 374 -7.78 5.90 7.44
C VAL A 374 -6.36 6.23 7.87
N ALA A 375 -5.50 6.61 6.94
CA ALA A 375 -4.15 7.09 7.24
C ALA A 375 -4.17 8.59 7.56
N GLY A 376 -3.22 9.04 8.39
CA GLY A 376 -2.99 10.46 8.60
C GLY A 376 -2.13 11.04 7.47
N VAL A 377 -2.43 12.27 7.03
CA VAL A 377 -1.55 13.04 6.15
C VAL A 377 -1.34 14.43 6.74
N MET A 378 -0.08 14.88 6.79
CA MET A 378 0.31 16.21 7.26
C MET A 378 1.52 16.69 6.47
N GLY A 379 1.79 17.98 6.46
CA GLY A 379 2.93 18.53 5.71
C GLY A 379 3.01 20.04 5.77
N ASN A 380 4.04 20.59 5.14
CA ASN A 380 4.32 22.02 5.08
C ASN A 380 3.78 22.73 3.81
N ASP A 381 3.24 21.96 2.85
CA ASP A 381 2.69 22.52 1.60
C ASP A 381 1.32 21.92 1.27
N ARG A 382 0.29 22.77 1.25
CA ARG A 382 -1.10 22.37 0.98
C ARG A 382 -1.30 21.76 -0.41
N ARG A 383 -0.49 22.11 -1.42
CA ARG A 383 -0.59 21.56 -2.78
C ARG A 383 -0.13 20.11 -2.79
N VAL A 384 0.93 19.80 -2.03
CA VAL A 384 1.42 18.43 -1.89
C VAL A 384 0.37 17.57 -1.16
N ILE A 385 -0.18 18.05 -0.04
CA ILE A 385 -1.23 17.36 0.70
C ILE A 385 -2.46 17.10 -0.20
N ALA A 386 -2.95 18.13 -0.89
CA ALA A 386 -4.09 18.01 -1.81
C ALA A 386 -3.85 16.99 -2.92
N SER A 387 -2.62 16.92 -3.44
CA SER A 387 -2.23 15.95 -4.48
C SER A 387 -2.28 14.51 -3.97
N VAL A 388 -1.87 14.28 -2.72
CA VAL A 388 -1.96 12.98 -2.03
C VAL A 388 -3.42 12.59 -1.80
N LEU A 389 -4.23 13.51 -1.26
CA LEU A 389 -5.66 13.26 -1.03
C LEU A 389 -6.39 12.91 -2.34
N ALA A 390 -6.09 13.61 -3.43
CA ALA A 390 -6.65 13.34 -4.75
C ALA A 390 -6.22 11.95 -5.29
N ALA A 391 -4.96 11.57 -5.07
CA ALA A 391 -4.45 10.24 -5.45
C ALA A 391 -5.10 9.14 -4.60
N GLY A 392 -5.21 9.35 -3.29
CA GLY A 392 -5.90 8.44 -2.37
C GLY A 392 -7.36 8.22 -2.77
N LYS A 393 -8.06 9.28 -3.16
CA LYS A 393 -9.44 9.17 -3.67
C LYS A 393 -9.53 8.31 -4.95
N ARG A 394 -8.56 8.41 -5.88
CA ARG A 394 -8.53 7.55 -7.08
C ARG A 394 -8.23 6.09 -6.74
N ALA A 395 -7.38 5.88 -5.72
CA ALA A 395 -7.02 4.55 -5.24
C ALA A 395 -8.06 3.93 -4.27
N ASP A 396 -9.06 4.71 -3.80
CA ASP A 396 -9.94 4.34 -2.70
C ASP A 396 -9.15 3.92 -1.43
N GLU A 397 -8.03 4.62 -1.15
CA GLU A 397 -7.30 4.59 0.10
C GLU A 397 -7.59 5.89 0.86
N ALA A 398 -8.15 5.77 2.05
CA ALA A 398 -8.67 6.91 2.79
C ALA A 398 -7.59 7.62 3.60
N TYR A 399 -7.61 8.95 3.57
CA TYR A 399 -6.72 9.83 4.33
C TYR A 399 -7.50 10.89 5.07
N CYS A 400 -6.97 11.27 6.22
CA CYS A 400 -7.41 12.44 6.99
C CYS A 400 -6.23 13.42 7.11
N GLU A 401 -6.42 14.67 6.70
CA GLU A 401 -5.44 15.73 6.93
C GLU A 401 -5.39 16.08 8.41
N LEU A 402 -4.20 16.02 9.02
CA LEU A 402 -3.92 16.47 10.37
C LEU A 402 -3.08 17.74 10.31
N PRO A 403 -3.36 18.77 11.15
CA PRO A 403 -2.60 20.02 11.13
C PRO A 403 -1.21 19.83 11.73
N LEU A 404 -0.22 20.58 11.21
CA LEU A 404 1.02 20.85 11.94
C LEU A 404 0.80 22.13 12.77
N VAL A 405 0.66 21.97 14.08
CA VAL A 405 0.38 23.09 15.01
C VAL A 405 1.71 23.65 15.52
N GLU A 406 2.03 24.86 15.09
CA GLU A 406 3.34 25.50 15.35
C GLU A 406 3.66 25.59 16.84
N ASP A 407 2.67 25.90 17.68
CA ASP A 407 2.84 25.99 19.14
C ASP A 407 3.37 24.70 19.77
N TYR A 408 3.12 23.54 19.15
CA TYR A 408 3.60 22.25 19.64
C TYR A 408 5.08 22.01 19.35
N LYS A 409 5.78 22.88 18.59
CA LYS A 409 7.25 22.79 18.43
C LYS A 409 7.97 22.94 19.76
N GLU A 410 7.41 23.70 20.70
CA GLU A 410 7.97 23.81 22.04
C GLU A 410 8.04 22.46 22.77
N HIS A 411 7.15 21.51 22.41
CA HIS A 411 7.11 20.19 23.02
C HIS A 411 8.26 19.27 22.56
N ILE A 412 8.89 19.58 21.44
CA ILE A 412 10.03 18.81 20.91
C ILE A 412 11.37 19.53 21.05
N LYS A 413 11.45 20.70 21.70
CA LYS A 413 12.71 21.33 22.03
C LYS A 413 13.44 20.50 23.07
N GLY A 414 14.74 20.19 22.83
CA GLY A 414 15.60 19.46 23.76
C GLY A 414 15.92 20.26 25.00
N ASN A 415 16.36 19.57 26.07
CA ASN A 415 16.89 20.19 27.26
C ASN A 415 18.40 20.35 27.15
N ILE A 416 19.10 19.35 26.65
CA ILE A 416 20.54 19.28 26.44
C ILE A 416 20.94 19.14 24.97
N ALA A 417 19.98 18.92 24.11
CA ALA A 417 20.12 18.85 22.64
C ALA A 417 19.13 19.84 21.99
N GLU A 418 19.19 19.99 20.66
CA GLU A 418 18.26 20.87 19.93
C GLU A 418 16.84 20.35 19.93
N LEU A 419 16.69 19.02 19.76
CA LEU A 419 15.40 18.36 19.65
C LEU A 419 15.24 17.24 20.69
N LEU A 420 13.99 16.92 21.02
CA LEU A 420 13.59 15.68 21.69
C LEU A 420 12.95 14.74 20.69
N ASN A 421 13.18 13.44 20.84
CA ASN A 421 12.55 12.45 19.97
C ASN A 421 11.08 12.17 20.32
N ILE A 422 10.58 12.64 21.46
CA ILE A 422 9.14 12.61 21.85
C ILE A 422 8.73 13.95 22.45
N SER A 423 7.41 14.11 22.68
CA SER A 423 6.85 15.29 23.36
C SER A 423 7.24 15.35 24.83
N LYS A 424 7.52 16.56 25.35
CA LYS A 424 7.60 16.84 26.79
C LYS A 424 6.26 16.62 27.49
N VAL A 425 5.15 16.83 26.76
CA VAL A 425 3.80 16.64 27.26
C VAL A 425 3.33 15.24 26.86
N ARG A 426 3.13 14.40 27.85
CA ARG A 426 2.73 13.00 27.62
C ARG A 426 1.26 12.88 27.22
N GLY A 427 0.96 12.01 26.26
CA GLY A 427 -0.42 11.66 25.86
C GLY A 427 -1.09 12.64 24.92
N GLU A 428 -0.43 13.74 24.52
CA GLU A 428 -1.01 14.74 23.62
C GLU A 428 -0.38 14.73 22.24
N ALA A 429 -1.23 14.91 21.22
CA ALA A 429 -0.87 15.22 19.83
C ALA A 429 0.21 14.33 19.19
N GLY A 430 0.32 13.05 19.59
CA GLY A 430 1.44 12.18 19.23
C GLY A 430 1.74 12.12 17.72
N SER A 431 0.70 12.11 16.86
CA SER A 431 0.89 12.12 15.40
C SER A 431 1.43 13.47 14.89
N ILE A 432 0.88 14.58 15.42
CA ILE A 432 1.32 15.94 15.06
C ILE A 432 2.77 16.17 15.50
N ILE A 433 3.12 15.72 16.69
CA ILE A 433 4.50 15.77 17.22
C ILE A 433 5.45 14.97 16.33
N GLY A 434 5.03 13.79 15.86
CA GLY A 434 5.80 13.02 14.88
C GLY A 434 6.04 13.80 13.59
N GLY A 435 5.01 14.43 13.05
CA GLY A 435 5.10 15.28 11.86
C GLY A 435 5.99 16.50 12.05
N LEU A 436 5.85 17.23 13.16
CA LEU A 436 6.69 18.39 13.49
C LEU A 436 8.17 18.00 13.63
N PHE A 437 8.45 16.86 14.27
CA PHE A 437 9.82 16.36 14.35
C PHE A 437 10.40 16.08 12.95
N LEU A 438 9.66 15.42 12.06
CA LEU A 438 10.13 15.12 10.71
C LEU A 438 10.31 16.38 9.85
N GLN A 439 9.50 17.40 10.07
CA GLN A 439 9.63 18.69 9.37
C GLN A 439 11.01 19.33 9.55
N GLU A 440 11.69 19.09 10.66
CA GLU A 440 13.02 19.63 10.95
C GLU A 440 14.13 19.10 10.00
N PHE A 441 13.83 18.13 9.15
CA PHE A 441 14.80 17.42 8.30
C PHE A 441 14.51 17.53 6.80
N VAL A 442 13.54 18.36 6.38
CA VAL A 442 13.14 18.50 4.97
C VAL A 442 13.63 19.80 4.29
N ASN A 443 14.38 20.65 5.00
CA ASN A 443 14.97 21.90 4.47
C ASN A 443 13.98 22.77 3.69
N ASP A 444 12.77 23.02 4.21
CA ASP A 444 11.70 23.81 3.59
C ASP A 444 11.22 23.30 2.22
N ILE A 445 11.67 22.14 1.78
CA ILE A 445 11.16 21.50 0.56
C ILE A 445 9.67 21.16 0.77
N PRO A 446 8.79 21.41 -0.24
CA PRO A 446 7.40 21.00 -0.20
C PRO A 446 7.27 19.51 0.15
N TRP A 447 6.59 19.21 1.26
CA TRP A 447 6.62 17.89 1.86
C TRP A 447 5.26 17.48 2.42
N ALA A 448 4.98 16.16 2.35
CA ALA A 448 3.91 15.54 3.10
C ALA A 448 4.37 14.22 3.73
N HIS A 449 3.94 14.01 4.97
CA HIS A 449 4.07 12.76 5.73
C HIS A 449 2.77 11.98 5.72
N LEU A 450 2.86 10.69 5.41
CA LEU A 450 1.75 9.74 5.50
C LEU A 450 2.00 8.83 6.70
N ASP A 451 1.24 9.03 7.78
CA ASP A 451 1.26 8.12 8.93
C ASP A 451 0.31 6.95 8.66
N ILE A 452 0.91 5.83 8.28
CA ILE A 452 0.22 4.61 7.84
C ILE A 452 0.14 3.54 8.93
N ALA A 453 0.42 3.87 10.19
CA ALA A 453 0.44 2.89 11.28
C ALA A 453 -0.86 2.10 11.41
N GLY A 454 -2.02 2.74 11.17
CA GLY A 454 -3.30 2.05 11.20
C GLY A 454 -3.60 1.24 9.93
N THR A 455 -3.13 1.70 8.77
CA THR A 455 -3.56 1.14 7.48
C THR A 455 -2.61 0.12 6.87
N ALA A 456 -1.38 0.03 7.35
CA ALA A 456 -0.35 -0.86 6.79
C ALA A 456 -0.59 -2.35 7.07
N PHE A 457 -1.26 -2.68 8.18
CA PHE A 457 -1.48 -4.05 8.62
C PHE A 457 -2.93 -4.29 9.07
N ALA A 458 -3.53 -5.37 8.60
CA ALA A 458 -4.90 -5.78 8.94
C ALA A 458 -4.88 -6.91 9.97
N GLY A 459 -5.26 -6.62 11.21
CA GLY A 459 -5.41 -7.63 12.25
C GLY A 459 -6.59 -8.60 12.01
N GLY A 460 -7.56 -8.21 11.19
CA GLY A 460 -8.77 -8.98 10.86
C GLY A 460 -9.34 -8.58 9.50
N ASP A 461 -10.67 -8.68 9.35
CA ASP A 461 -11.37 -8.33 8.10
C ASP A 461 -11.15 -6.86 7.73
N TYR A 462 -10.43 -6.63 6.66
CA TYR A 462 -10.20 -5.29 6.12
C TYR A 462 -11.22 -4.96 5.01
N ASN A 463 -11.20 -5.70 3.92
CA ASN A 463 -12.20 -5.71 2.85
C ASN A 463 -12.07 -7.02 2.04
N SER A 464 -12.91 -7.21 1.00
CA SER A 464 -12.98 -8.45 0.24
C SER A 464 -11.76 -8.73 -0.66
N TYR A 465 -10.88 -7.76 -0.87
CA TYR A 465 -9.66 -7.91 -1.70
C TYR A 465 -8.37 -7.65 -0.93
N THR A 466 -8.46 -7.43 0.39
CA THR A 466 -7.31 -7.24 1.28
C THR A 466 -7.41 -8.24 2.42
N PRO A 467 -6.61 -9.30 2.42
CA PRO A 467 -6.62 -10.32 3.47
C PRO A 467 -5.99 -9.78 4.76
N LYS A 468 -6.06 -10.58 5.83
CA LYS A 468 -5.33 -10.36 7.07
C LYS A 468 -3.81 -10.27 6.80
N GLY A 469 -3.12 -9.42 7.54
CA GLY A 469 -1.68 -9.15 7.39
C GLY A 469 -1.41 -7.85 6.63
N GLY A 470 -0.32 -7.80 5.89
CA GLY A 470 0.06 -6.64 5.11
C GLY A 470 -1.02 -6.23 4.10
N THR A 471 -1.46 -4.98 4.15
CA THR A 471 -2.54 -4.47 3.28
C THR A 471 -2.03 -4.04 1.91
N GLY A 472 -0.78 -3.57 1.85
CA GLY A 472 -0.17 -2.92 0.70
C GLY A 472 -0.48 -1.42 0.59
N ALA A 473 -1.18 -0.83 1.56
CA ALA A 473 -1.31 0.63 1.64
C ALA A 473 0.05 1.26 2.03
N PRO A 474 0.44 2.41 1.43
CA PRO A 474 -0.29 3.26 0.49
C PRO A 474 0.14 3.07 -0.99
N VAL A 475 0.57 1.87 -1.40
CA VAL A 475 1.19 1.63 -2.72
C VAL A 475 0.32 2.13 -3.87
N ARG A 476 -1.00 1.87 -3.86
CA ARG A 476 -1.90 2.32 -4.93
C ARG A 476 -1.99 3.84 -5.00
N THR A 477 -2.04 4.51 -3.85
CA THR A 477 -1.99 5.98 -3.79
C THR A 477 -0.70 6.51 -4.41
N LEU A 478 0.46 5.91 -4.09
CA LEU A 478 1.75 6.34 -4.65
C LEU A 478 1.82 6.17 -6.16
N LEU A 479 1.30 5.05 -6.70
CA LEU A 479 1.25 4.80 -8.14
C LEU A 479 0.31 5.79 -8.85
N GLU A 480 -0.86 6.10 -8.27
CA GLU A 480 -1.78 7.12 -8.78
C GLU A 480 -1.19 8.53 -8.69
N TRP A 481 -0.44 8.83 -7.63
CA TRP A 481 0.24 10.11 -7.46
C TRP A 481 1.32 10.31 -8.50
N LEU A 482 2.21 9.33 -8.68
CA LEU A 482 3.27 9.36 -9.69
C LEU A 482 2.72 9.41 -11.12
N GLY A 483 1.62 8.70 -11.39
CA GLY A 483 0.96 8.71 -12.69
C GLY A 483 0.31 10.05 -13.06
N ALA A 484 0.06 10.91 -12.06
CA ALA A 484 -0.53 12.25 -12.22
C ALA A 484 0.50 13.39 -12.32
N LEU A 485 1.79 13.12 -12.10
CA LEU A 485 2.88 14.11 -12.24
C LEU A 485 3.15 14.46 -13.70
#